data_153b15245f951bb64b4985b07f8e152c
#
_entry.id   153b15245f951bb64b4985b07f8e152c
#
_cell.length_a   1.000
_cell.length_b   1.000
_cell.length_c   1.000
_cell.angle_alpha   90.00
_cell.angle_beta   90.00
_cell.angle_gamma   90.00
#
_symmetry.space_group_name_H-M   'P 1'
#
loop_
_entity.id
_entity.type
_entity.pdbx_description
1 polymer ?
#
loop_
_entity_poly.entity_id
_entity_poly.type
_entity_poly.pdbx_seq_one_letter_code
_entity_poly.pdbx_strand_id
1 'polypeptide(L)'
;EAMAIDRMFRGKHALVSSTKGMTGHECWMSGASEIVYSILMMQGGFVAPNINFENSDEYSEHLNLATHTVETDVDTVLSNSFGFGGTNSALVIKKI
;
A
#
# COMPACT_ATOMS: atom_id res chain seq x y z
N GLU A 1 -11.00 1.55 -4.27
CA GLU A 1 -9.66 0.91 -4.23
C GLU A 1 -9.70 -0.42 -3.49
N ALA A 2 -10.23 -0.47 -2.26
CA ALA A 2 -10.30 -1.70 -1.45
C ALA A 2 -10.97 -2.86 -2.20
N MET A 3 -12.06 -2.62 -2.92
CA MET A 3 -12.73 -3.63 -3.74
C MET A 3 -11.82 -4.24 -4.80
N ALA A 4 -11.02 -3.41 -5.48
CA ALA A 4 -10.12 -3.88 -6.52
C ALA A 4 -8.99 -4.73 -5.93
N ILE A 5 -8.43 -4.31 -4.80
CA ILE A 5 -7.40 -5.06 -4.08
C ILE A 5 -7.96 -6.40 -3.60
N ASP A 6 -9.15 -6.40 -3.02
CA ASP A 6 -9.82 -7.61 -2.56
C ASP A 6 -10.03 -8.61 -3.70
N ARG A 7 -10.49 -8.15 -4.86
CA ARG A 7 -10.66 -9.03 -6.03
C ARG A 7 -9.40 -9.69 -6.48
N MET A 8 -8.26 -8.98 -6.43
CA MET A 8 -6.99 -9.51 -6.91
C MET A 8 -6.27 -10.38 -5.89
N PHE A 9 -6.39 -10.05 -4.60
CA PHE A 9 -5.55 -10.64 -3.57
C PHE A 9 -6.32 -11.40 -2.48
N ARG A 10 -7.63 -11.58 -2.61
CA ARG A 10 -8.42 -12.37 -1.65
C ARG A 10 -7.83 -13.78 -1.54
N GLY A 11 -7.59 -14.22 -0.30
CA GLY A 11 -6.98 -15.51 -0.02
C GLY A 11 -5.47 -15.56 -0.23
N LYS A 12 -4.85 -14.44 -0.60
CA LYS A 12 -3.39 -14.29 -0.74
C LYS A 12 -2.83 -13.49 0.43
N HIS A 13 -1.51 -13.55 0.62
CA HIS A 13 -0.83 -12.97 1.79
C HIS A 13 -0.24 -11.57 1.51
N ALA A 14 -0.73 -10.85 0.51
CA ALA A 14 -0.27 -9.50 0.24
C ALA A 14 -0.64 -8.56 1.38
N LEU A 15 0.36 -7.92 2.00
CA LEU A 15 0.14 -6.87 2.99
C LEU A 15 -0.26 -5.57 2.29
N VAL A 16 -1.27 -4.92 2.81
CA VAL A 16 -1.78 -3.65 2.29
C VAL A 16 -1.42 -2.52 3.24
N SER A 17 -0.73 -1.52 2.73
CA SER A 17 -0.26 -0.38 3.52
C SER A 17 -0.48 0.93 2.76
N SER A 18 -0.79 1.98 3.50
CA SER A 18 -0.77 3.35 3.00
C SER A 18 -0.09 4.25 4.03
N THR A 19 0.86 5.05 3.58
CA THR A 19 1.55 6.02 4.44
C THR A 19 0.80 7.35 4.54
N LYS A 20 -0.30 7.52 3.85
CA LYS A 20 -1.06 8.78 3.81
C LYS A 20 -1.60 9.21 5.17
N GLY A 21 -1.84 8.29 6.09
CA GLY A 21 -2.20 8.60 7.46
C GLY A 21 -1.11 9.35 8.22
N MET A 22 0.16 9.15 7.85
CA MET A 22 1.33 9.80 8.44
C MET A 22 1.73 11.08 7.71
N THR A 23 1.75 11.03 6.37
CA THR A 23 2.30 12.09 5.53
C THR A 23 1.25 13.03 4.97
N GLY A 24 -0.02 12.65 4.99
CA GLY A 24 -1.06 13.30 4.22
C GLY A 24 -0.96 12.97 2.73
N HIS A 25 -1.88 13.51 1.96
CA HIS A 25 -1.86 13.36 0.51
C HIS A 25 -0.91 14.40 -0.09
N GLU A 26 0.21 13.94 -0.61
CA GLU A 26 1.25 14.83 -1.16
C GLU A 26 0.95 15.33 -2.57
N CYS A 27 -0.29 15.20 -3.01
CA CYS A 27 -0.80 15.74 -4.28
C CYS A 27 0.05 15.32 -5.49
N TRP A 28 0.72 16.28 -6.12
CA TRP A 28 1.51 16.07 -7.34
C TRP A 28 2.70 15.14 -7.15
N MET A 29 3.21 15.02 -5.92
CA MET A 29 4.34 14.16 -5.58
C MET A 29 3.90 12.79 -5.03
N SER A 30 2.62 12.58 -4.78
CA SER A 30 2.12 11.43 -4.02
C SER A 30 2.63 10.09 -4.54
N GLY A 31 2.51 9.86 -5.84
CA GLY A 31 2.97 8.61 -6.45
C GLY A 31 4.48 8.43 -6.35
N ALA A 32 5.26 9.48 -6.60
CA ALA A 32 6.71 9.43 -6.50
C ALA A 32 7.17 9.19 -5.06
N SER A 33 6.57 9.88 -4.09
CA SER A 33 6.88 9.70 -2.67
C SER A 33 6.56 8.27 -2.21
N GLU A 34 5.45 7.73 -2.62
CA GLU A 34 5.05 6.35 -2.28
C GLU A 34 6.02 5.32 -2.84
N ILE A 35 6.57 5.55 -4.03
CA ILE A 35 7.64 4.70 -4.60
C ILE A 35 8.90 4.78 -3.74
N VAL A 36 9.31 5.96 -3.32
CA VAL A 36 10.47 6.13 -2.44
C VAL A 36 10.25 5.40 -1.11
N TYR A 37 9.09 5.57 -0.48
CA TYR A 37 8.76 4.86 0.76
C TYR A 37 8.76 3.34 0.57
N SER A 38 8.24 2.87 -0.55
CA SER A 38 8.25 1.44 -0.89
C SER A 38 9.67 0.88 -1.01
N ILE A 39 10.55 1.62 -1.66
CA ILE A 39 11.98 1.23 -1.78
C ILE A 39 12.64 1.19 -0.40
N LEU A 40 12.36 2.17 0.45
CA LEU A 40 12.89 2.18 1.82
C LEU A 40 12.39 1.00 2.65
N MET A 41 11.12 0.64 2.50
CA MET A 41 10.57 -0.56 3.14
C MET A 41 11.24 -1.84 2.63
N MET A 42 11.48 -1.93 1.33
CA MET A 42 12.19 -3.07 0.74
C MET A 42 13.62 -3.17 1.27
N GLN A 43 14.32 -2.05 1.36
CA GLN A 43 15.70 -2.01 1.86
C GLN A 43 15.78 -2.29 3.37
N GLY A 44 14.82 -1.78 4.13
CA GLY A 44 14.79 -1.93 5.59
C GLY A 44 14.15 -3.23 6.08
N GLY A 45 13.48 -3.97 5.21
CA GLY A 45 12.83 -5.23 5.60
C GLY A 45 11.61 -5.03 6.49
N PHE A 46 10.76 -4.05 6.18
CA PHE A 46 9.55 -3.78 6.96
C PHE A 46 8.42 -3.26 6.08
N VAL A 47 7.20 -3.36 6.60
CA VAL A 47 6.01 -2.72 6.02
C VAL A 47 5.46 -1.73 7.04
N ALA A 48 5.31 -0.47 6.62
CA ALA A 48 4.77 0.59 7.46
C ALA A 48 3.28 0.37 7.73
N PRO A 49 2.78 0.76 8.93
CA PRO A 49 1.38 0.56 9.28
C PRO A 49 0.46 1.59 8.63
N ASN A 50 -0.81 1.22 8.51
CA ASN A 50 -1.89 2.17 8.28
C ASN A 50 -2.24 2.79 9.64
N ILE A 51 -1.70 3.96 9.96
CA ILE A 51 -1.98 4.61 11.24
C ILE A 51 -3.41 5.14 11.29
N ASN A 52 -3.95 5.31 12.50
CA ASN A 52 -5.31 5.74 12.76
C ASN A 52 -6.40 4.79 12.23
N PHE A 53 -6.01 3.57 11.86
CA PHE A 53 -6.96 2.55 11.50
C PHE A 53 -7.65 2.00 12.76
N GLU A 54 -8.98 1.96 12.74
CA GLU A 54 -9.77 1.43 13.85
C GLU A 54 -10.56 0.19 13.45
N ASN A 55 -11.40 0.30 12.41
CA ASN A 55 -12.29 -0.79 11.98
C ASN A 55 -12.34 -0.90 10.47
N SER A 56 -12.40 -2.14 9.98
CA SER A 56 -12.64 -2.42 8.56
C SER A 56 -14.12 -2.24 8.22
N ASP A 57 -14.38 -1.81 7.00
CA ASP A 57 -15.71 -1.82 6.41
C ASP A 57 -15.93 -3.08 5.56
N GLU A 58 -17.10 -3.18 4.92
CA GLU A 58 -17.45 -4.34 4.08
C GLU A 58 -16.50 -4.56 2.90
N TYR A 59 -15.80 -3.50 2.44
CA TYR A 59 -14.87 -3.58 1.31
C TYR A 59 -13.45 -3.92 1.72
N SER A 60 -13.08 -3.67 2.95
CA SER A 60 -11.71 -3.86 3.45
C SER A 60 -11.55 -5.00 4.45
N GLU A 61 -12.63 -5.63 4.89
CA GLU A 61 -12.58 -6.68 5.93
C GLU A 61 -11.75 -7.90 5.53
N HIS A 62 -11.63 -8.20 4.25
CA HIS A 62 -10.85 -9.33 3.73
C HIS A 62 -9.41 -8.96 3.37
N LEU A 63 -9.04 -7.68 3.45
CA LEU A 63 -7.69 -7.23 3.16
C LEU A 63 -6.75 -7.49 4.33
N ASN A 64 -5.53 -7.87 4.02
CA ASN A 64 -4.48 -8.02 5.03
C ASN A 64 -3.84 -6.64 5.29
N LEU A 65 -4.53 -5.78 6.03
CA LEU A 65 -4.07 -4.44 6.35
C LEU A 65 -2.96 -4.47 7.40
N ALA A 66 -1.86 -3.78 7.13
CA ALA A 66 -0.82 -3.59 8.13
C ALA A 66 -1.33 -2.58 9.19
N THR A 67 -1.61 -3.04 10.39
CA THR A 67 -2.09 -2.20 11.51
C THR A 67 -0.97 -1.78 12.46
N HIS A 68 0.18 -2.39 12.33
CA HIS A 68 1.43 -2.06 13.03
C HIS A 68 2.59 -2.30 12.08
N THR A 69 3.78 -1.82 12.42
CA THR A 69 4.98 -2.10 11.64
C THR A 69 5.23 -3.60 11.61
N VAL A 70 5.32 -4.17 10.41
CA VAL A 70 5.58 -5.59 10.20
C VAL A 70 7.01 -5.75 9.70
N GLU A 71 7.86 -6.44 10.48
CA GLU A 71 9.20 -6.81 10.04
C GLU A 71 9.09 -8.05 9.15
N THR A 72 9.42 -7.89 7.88
CA THR A 72 9.38 -8.97 6.90
C THR A 72 10.25 -8.62 5.71
N ASP A 73 10.73 -9.64 5.01
CA ASP A 73 11.44 -9.42 3.76
C ASP A 73 10.45 -9.02 2.66
N VAL A 74 10.64 -7.82 2.14
CA VAL A 74 9.79 -7.29 1.08
C VAL A 74 10.53 -7.41 -0.25
N ASP A 75 10.13 -8.37 -1.06
CA ASP A 75 10.74 -8.66 -2.37
C ASP A 75 10.08 -7.90 -3.51
N THR A 76 8.76 -7.78 -3.47
CA THR A 76 7.95 -7.19 -4.54
C THR A 76 6.90 -6.25 -3.96
N VAL A 77 6.76 -5.08 -4.55
CA VAL A 77 5.76 -4.07 -4.19
C VAL A 77 4.93 -3.72 -5.41
N LEU A 78 3.62 -3.65 -5.23
CA LEU A 78 2.69 -3.04 -6.17
C LEU A 78 2.25 -1.70 -5.60
N SER A 79 2.55 -0.62 -6.30
CA SER A 79 2.06 0.72 -5.98
C SER A 79 1.06 1.17 -7.01
N ASN A 80 -0.12 1.53 -6.58
CA ASN A 80 -1.18 2.00 -7.46
C ASN A 80 -1.61 3.42 -7.09
N SER A 81 -1.94 4.19 -8.11
CA SER A 81 -2.36 5.58 -7.99
C SER A 81 -3.59 5.82 -8.85
N PHE A 82 -4.56 6.52 -8.30
CA PHE A 82 -5.82 6.84 -8.97
C PHE A 82 -6.00 8.35 -9.00
N GLY A 83 -6.05 8.91 -10.21
CA GLY A 83 -6.27 10.33 -10.40
C GLY A 83 -7.75 10.67 -10.66
N PHE A 84 -8.15 11.88 -10.28
CA PHE A 84 -9.46 12.40 -10.64
C PHE A 84 -9.59 12.47 -12.16
N GLY A 85 -10.74 12.06 -12.68
CA GLY A 85 -10.97 11.97 -14.11
C GLY A 85 -10.71 10.59 -14.72
N GLY A 86 -10.30 9.62 -13.88
CA GLY A 86 -10.19 8.22 -14.27
C GLY A 86 -8.81 7.79 -14.75
N THR A 87 -7.78 8.60 -14.57
CA THR A 87 -6.41 8.19 -14.85
C THR A 87 -5.90 7.28 -13.73
N ASN A 88 -5.60 6.04 -14.07
CA ASN A 88 -5.11 5.03 -13.13
C ASN A 88 -3.73 4.56 -13.55
N SER A 89 -2.86 4.34 -12.58
CA SER A 89 -1.55 3.75 -12.84
C SER A 89 -1.20 2.73 -11.77
N ALA A 90 -0.44 1.72 -12.15
CA ALA A 90 0.10 0.73 -11.24
C ALA A 90 1.55 0.44 -11.62
N LEU A 91 2.40 0.37 -10.62
CA LEU A 91 3.82 0.08 -10.80
C LEU A 91 4.23 -1.08 -9.92
N VAL A 92 4.86 -2.08 -10.51
CA VAL A 92 5.43 -3.21 -9.77
C VAL A 92 6.93 -3.03 -9.69
N ILE A 93 7.46 -3.10 -8.48
CA ILE A 93 8.90 -3.01 -8.19
C ILE A 93 9.32 -4.32 -7.54
N LYS A 94 10.39 -4.89 -8.03
CA LYS A 94 10.94 -6.14 -7.50
C LYS A 94 12.43 -6.00 -7.27
N LYS A 95 12.93 -6.63 -6.20
CA LYS A 95 14.38 -6.79 -5.98
C LYS A 95 14.99 -7.65 -7.08
N ILE A 96 16.14 -7.26 -7.52
CA ILE A 96 16.93 -8.03 -8.49
C ILE A 96 17.71 -9.15 -7.77
#